data_3628ec4fa98a1789439d830beeb88c29
#
_entry.id   3628ec4fa98a1789439d830beeb88c29
#
_cell.length_a   1.000
_cell.length_b   1.000
_cell.length_c   1.000
_cell.angle_alpha   90.00
_cell.angle_beta   90.00
_cell.angle_gamma   90.00
#
_symmetry.space_group_name_H-M   'P 1'
#
loop_
_entity.id
_entity.type
_entity.pdbx_description
1 polymer ?
#
loop_
_entity_poly.entity_id
_entity_poly.type
_entity_poly.pdbx_seq_one_letter_code
_entity_poly.pdbx_strand_id
1 'polypeptide(L)'
;MVTLTIDFIRGYVLGERRMSVPVAYQWDQGHVLEFKIPTAVTSAEIHYSQSGMDGNADAYEPDDITAEADGTYTITSHVPNGLFESGCSVEVYVVVTDDDAYITTYQGRIHVVGREKPGDYVDDDPDNTAAKIMAISFSDPDSDGNIIVSFSSLGG
;
A
#
# COMPACT_ATOMS: atom_id res chain seq x y z
N MET A 1 -0.69 -12.42 -9.19
CA MET A 1 -1.24 -11.35 -8.32
C MET A 1 -2.00 -12.02 -7.18
N VAL A 2 -1.68 -11.70 -5.97
CA VAL A 2 -2.38 -12.23 -4.79
C VAL A 2 -3.13 -11.08 -4.12
N THR A 3 -4.40 -11.31 -3.82
CA THR A 3 -5.23 -10.35 -3.08
C THR A 3 -5.24 -10.73 -1.61
N LEU A 4 -4.82 -9.78 -0.78
CA LEU A 4 -4.87 -9.88 0.67
C LEU A 4 -6.12 -9.13 1.15
N THR A 5 -7.01 -9.80 1.87
CA THR A 5 -8.28 -9.18 2.32
C THR A 5 -8.25 -8.90 3.80
N ILE A 6 -8.58 -7.65 4.18
CA ILE A 6 -8.83 -7.26 5.55
C ILE A 6 -10.31 -6.85 5.66
N ASP A 7 -11.07 -7.64 6.39
CA ASP A 7 -12.51 -7.47 6.52
C ASP A 7 -12.86 -6.78 7.85
N PHE A 8 -13.09 -5.49 7.78
CA PHE A 8 -13.49 -4.69 8.96
C PHE A 8 -14.98 -4.85 9.33
N ILE A 9 -15.77 -5.46 8.45
CA ILE A 9 -17.21 -5.67 8.69
C ILE A 9 -17.40 -6.80 9.69
N ARG A 10 -16.73 -7.94 9.47
CA ARG A 10 -16.85 -9.12 10.34
C ARG A 10 -16.24 -8.94 11.72
N GLY A 11 -15.22 -8.09 11.82
CA GLY A 11 -14.52 -7.83 13.08
C GLY A 11 -15.38 -7.15 14.15
N TYR A 12 -16.52 -6.57 13.77
CA TYR A 12 -17.38 -5.80 14.67
C TYR A 12 -18.74 -6.45 15.00
N VAL A 13 -19.13 -7.50 14.27
CA VAL A 13 -20.52 -8.04 14.33
C VAL A 13 -20.82 -8.84 15.60
N LEU A 14 -19.80 -9.30 16.34
CA LEU A 14 -20.03 -10.17 17.52
C LEU A 14 -19.26 -9.76 18.77
N GLY A 15 -18.69 -8.56 18.81
CA GLY A 15 -17.84 -8.16 19.95
C GLY A 15 -16.55 -9.00 20.05
N GLU A 16 -16.33 -9.94 19.17
CA GLU A 16 -15.12 -10.71 19.04
C GLU A 16 -14.21 -10.07 17.99
N ARG A 17 -13.08 -9.57 18.43
CA ARG A 17 -12.03 -9.03 17.55
C ARG A 17 -11.33 -10.15 16.78
N ARG A 18 -12.05 -10.90 16.00
CA ARG A 18 -11.49 -11.90 15.10
C ARG A 18 -11.42 -11.33 13.69
N MET A 19 -10.54 -10.37 13.50
CA MET A 19 -10.17 -10.02 12.13
C MET A 19 -9.28 -11.14 11.58
N SER A 20 -9.62 -11.65 10.39
CA SER A 20 -8.70 -12.49 9.67
C SER A 20 -7.47 -11.66 9.32
N VAL A 21 -6.30 -12.11 9.73
CA VAL A 21 -5.03 -11.44 9.41
C VAL A 21 -4.48 -12.11 8.15
N PRO A 22 -4.40 -11.40 7.03
CA PRO A 22 -3.80 -11.94 5.83
C PRO A 22 -2.31 -12.20 6.06
N VAL A 23 -1.78 -13.20 5.36
CA VAL A 23 -0.39 -13.63 5.47
C VAL A 23 0.32 -13.37 4.15
N ALA A 24 1.45 -12.71 4.21
CA ALA A 24 2.40 -12.56 3.12
C ALA A 24 3.74 -13.15 3.54
N TYR A 25 4.60 -13.37 2.58
CA TYR A 25 5.96 -13.85 2.82
C TYR A 25 6.97 -12.76 2.51
N GLN A 26 8.08 -12.77 3.24
CA GLN A 26 9.20 -11.89 2.97
C GLN A 26 9.61 -12.03 1.48
N TRP A 27 9.92 -10.93 0.83
CA TRP A 27 10.27 -10.82 -0.59
C TRP A 27 9.11 -11.05 -1.58
N ASP A 28 7.88 -11.13 -1.11
CA ASP A 28 6.73 -11.14 -2.00
C ASP A 28 6.59 -9.80 -2.74
N GLN A 29 6.05 -9.86 -3.94
CA GLN A 29 5.84 -8.69 -4.80
C GLN A 29 4.46 -8.74 -5.47
N GLY A 30 3.93 -7.57 -5.78
CA GLY A 30 2.71 -7.45 -6.58
C GLY A 30 1.43 -7.80 -5.83
N HIS A 31 1.41 -7.71 -4.51
CA HIS A 31 0.20 -7.92 -3.73
C HIS A 31 -0.77 -6.74 -3.85
N VAL A 32 -2.04 -7.04 -3.80
CA VAL A 32 -3.13 -6.08 -3.74
C VAL A 32 -3.86 -6.27 -2.42
N LEU A 33 -4.12 -5.20 -1.70
CA LEU A 33 -4.98 -5.19 -0.52
C LEU A 33 -6.40 -4.83 -0.89
N GLU A 34 -7.33 -5.57 -0.33
CA GLU A 34 -8.75 -5.30 -0.39
C GLU A 34 -9.27 -5.10 1.03
N PHE A 35 -9.84 -3.93 1.28
CA PHE A 35 -10.45 -3.60 2.58
C PHE A 35 -11.96 -3.60 2.43
N LYS A 36 -12.63 -4.31 3.32
CA LYS A 36 -14.10 -4.27 3.41
C LYS A 36 -14.49 -3.33 4.54
N ILE A 37 -15.19 -2.25 4.19
CA ILE A 37 -15.53 -1.14 5.07
C ILE A 37 -17.04 -1.12 5.31
N PRO A 38 -17.51 -1.05 6.57
CA PRO A 38 -18.93 -1.08 6.88
C PRO A 38 -19.68 0.23 6.64
N THR A 39 -18.96 1.32 6.40
CA THR A 39 -19.53 2.66 6.26
C THR A 39 -19.30 3.23 4.86
N ALA A 40 -20.03 4.28 4.50
CA ALA A 40 -19.82 5.00 3.27
C ALA A 40 -18.41 5.62 3.23
N VAL A 41 -17.80 5.62 2.06
CA VAL A 41 -16.45 6.13 1.84
C VAL A 41 -16.48 7.11 0.67
N THR A 42 -16.20 8.37 0.93
CA THR A 42 -16.00 9.41 -0.11
C THR A 42 -14.53 9.45 -0.53
N SER A 43 -13.62 9.37 0.43
CA SER A 43 -12.19 9.31 0.19
C SER A 43 -11.51 8.46 1.24
N ALA A 44 -10.32 7.97 0.93
CA ALA A 44 -9.52 7.17 1.86
C ALA A 44 -8.04 7.43 1.67
N GLU A 45 -7.30 7.25 2.76
CA GLU A 45 -5.84 7.21 2.79
C GLU A 45 -5.40 5.93 3.47
N ILE A 46 -4.34 5.32 2.96
CA ILE A 46 -3.77 4.11 3.53
C ILE A 46 -2.37 4.41 4.05
N HIS A 47 -2.14 4.05 5.30
CA HIS A 47 -0.85 4.21 5.97
C HIS A 47 -0.34 2.86 6.42
N TYR A 48 0.96 2.64 6.26
CA TYR A 48 1.63 1.43 6.71
C TYR A 48 2.65 1.77 7.80
N SER A 49 2.76 0.90 8.79
CA SER A 49 3.75 1.02 9.85
C SER A 49 4.43 -0.32 10.10
N GLN A 50 5.75 -0.32 10.17
CA GLN A 50 6.55 -1.48 10.53
C GLN A 50 7.37 -1.19 11.77
N SER A 51 7.56 -2.22 12.61
CA SER A 51 8.45 -2.14 13.77
C SER A 51 9.88 -1.80 13.33
N GLY A 52 10.43 -0.73 13.86
CA GLY A 52 11.79 -0.26 13.56
C GLY A 52 11.89 0.72 12.40
N MET A 53 10.80 1.11 11.79
CA MET A 53 10.77 2.23 10.85
C MET A 53 10.41 3.51 11.59
N ASP A 54 11.23 4.55 11.40
CA ASP A 54 10.91 5.88 11.91
C ASP A 54 9.62 6.40 11.27
N GLY A 55 8.71 6.84 12.09
CA GLY A 55 7.29 7.02 11.87
C GLY A 55 6.83 8.06 10.86
N ASN A 56 7.46 8.17 9.70
CA ASN A 56 6.89 8.88 8.56
C ASN A 56 6.29 7.85 7.62
N ALA A 57 5.09 7.37 7.98
CA ALA A 57 4.31 6.57 7.06
C ALA A 57 3.80 7.48 5.95
N ASP A 58 4.25 7.23 4.73
CA ASP A 58 3.68 7.87 3.57
C ASP A 58 2.20 7.53 3.45
N ALA A 59 1.40 8.50 3.07
CA ALA A 59 0.00 8.29 2.75
C ALA A 59 -0.13 7.79 1.31
N TYR A 60 -0.86 6.70 1.12
CA TYR A 60 -1.15 6.14 -0.19
C TYR A 60 -2.61 6.35 -0.51
N GLU A 61 -2.90 6.78 -1.72
CA GLU A 61 -4.26 6.81 -2.23
C GLU A 61 -4.66 5.41 -2.72
N PRO A 62 -5.90 4.98 -2.46
CA PRO A 62 -6.37 3.71 -2.99
C PRO A 62 -6.49 3.75 -4.52
N ASP A 63 -6.34 2.59 -5.16
CA ASP A 63 -6.53 2.44 -6.60
C ASP A 63 -8.02 2.51 -6.97
N ASP A 64 -8.88 2.00 -6.11
CA ASP A 64 -10.33 1.97 -6.34
C ASP A 64 -11.12 2.00 -5.04
N ILE A 65 -12.28 2.62 -5.08
CA ILE A 65 -13.29 2.63 -4.02
C ILE A 65 -14.63 2.25 -4.65
N THR A 66 -15.17 1.11 -4.26
CA THR A 66 -16.41 0.57 -4.83
C THR A 66 -17.51 0.49 -3.77
N ALA A 67 -18.67 1.06 -4.07
CA ALA A 67 -19.89 0.86 -3.29
C ALA A 67 -20.51 -0.50 -3.60
N GLU A 68 -20.74 -1.30 -2.58
CA GLU A 68 -21.39 -2.60 -2.71
C GLU A 68 -22.92 -2.48 -2.59
N ALA A 69 -23.64 -3.49 -3.10
CA ALA A 69 -25.12 -3.49 -3.11
C ALA A 69 -25.74 -3.51 -1.71
N ASP A 70 -25.02 -3.98 -0.69
CA ASP A 70 -25.48 -4.05 0.71
C ASP A 70 -25.21 -2.79 1.54
N GLY A 71 -24.67 -1.73 0.92
CA GLY A 71 -24.31 -0.48 1.56
C GLY A 71 -22.92 -0.45 2.18
N THR A 72 -22.17 -1.52 2.06
CA THR A 72 -20.74 -1.55 2.43
C THR A 72 -19.87 -1.03 1.29
N TYR A 73 -18.59 -0.84 1.54
CA TYR A 73 -17.63 -0.36 0.54
C TYR A 73 -16.41 -1.26 0.52
N THR A 74 -15.85 -1.41 -0.67
CA THR A 74 -14.58 -2.11 -0.88
C THR A 74 -13.54 -1.12 -1.37
N ILE A 75 -12.41 -1.05 -0.68
CA ILE A 75 -11.26 -0.23 -1.05
C ILE A 75 -10.16 -1.18 -1.52
N THR A 76 -9.61 -0.93 -2.70
CA THR A 76 -8.53 -1.73 -3.27
C THR A 76 -7.30 -0.87 -3.46
N SER A 77 -6.15 -1.39 -3.07
CA SER A 77 -4.87 -0.71 -3.21
C SER A 77 -3.71 -1.67 -3.40
N HIS A 78 -2.77 -1.30 -4.24
CA HIS A 78 -1.50 -2.01 -4.33
C HIS A 78 -0.67 -1.82 -3.06
N VAL A 79 0.03 -2.88 -2.68
CA VAL A 79 0.91 -2.85 -1.52
C VAL A 79 2.34 -2.59 -1.98
N PRO A 80 3.04 -1.59 -1.42
CA PRO A 80 4.44 -1.37 -1.74
C PRO A 80 5.29 -2.61 -1.43
N ASN A 81 6.04 -3.10 -2.39
CA ASN A 81 6.86 -4.31 -2.23
C ASN A 81 7.91 -4.17 -1.12
N GLY A 82 8.41 -2.98 -0.91
CA GLY A 82 9.41 -2.69 0.13
C GLY A 82 8.96 -3.07 1.55
N LEU A 83 7.65 -3.12 1.81
CA LEU A 83 7.11 -3.55 3.10
C LEU A 83 7.38 -5.03 3.40
N PHE A 84 7.61 -5.84 2.38
CA PHE A 84 7.88 -7.27 2.52
C PHE A 84 9.37 -7.62 2.46
N GLU A 85 10.25 -6.65 2.43
CA GLU A 85 11.70 -6.88 2.46
C GLU A 85 12.21 -7.23 3.86
N SER A 86 11.46 -6.87 4.91
CA SER A 86 11.74 -7.29 6.27
C SER A 86 10.74 -8.35 6.72
N GLY A 87 11.16 -9.27 7.59
CA GLY A 87 10.30 -10.30 8.16
C GLY A 87 9.37 -9.80 9.28
N CYS A 88 9.09 -8.51 9.32
CA CYS A 88 8.24 -7.89 10.35
C CYS A 88 6.82 -7.72 9.86
N SER A 89 5.85 -7.99 10.73
CA SER A 89 4.45 -7.70 10.44
C SER A 89 4.20 -6.22 10.17
N VAL A 90 3.26 -5.94 9.29
CA VAL A 90 2.91 -4.59 8.87
C VAL A 90 1.56 -4.21 9.49
N GLU A 91 1.52 -3.11 10.23
CA GLU A 91 0.27 -2.48 10.65
C GLU A 91 -0.26 -1.62 9.51
N VAL A 92 -1.55 -1.73 9.24
CA VAL A 92 -2.21 -0.99 8.18
C VAL A 92 -3.30 -0.12 8.78
N TYR A 93 -3.27 1.16 8.48
CA TYR A 93 -4.29 2.12 8.89
C TYR A 93 -5.02 2.62 7.66
N VAL A 94 -6.33 2.46 7.63
CA VAL A 94 -7.19 3.00 6.58
C VAL A 94 -8.00 4.14 7.17
N VAL A 95 -7.70 5.35 6.74
CA VAL A 95 -8.39 6.56 7.17
C VAL A 95 -9.44 6.91 6.13
N VAL A 96 -10.70 6.75 6.48
CA VAL A 96 -11.81 7.00 5.55
C VAL A 96 -12.57 8.26 5.93
N THR A 97 -13.00 9.01 4.92
CA THR A 97 -13.92 10.14 5.07
C THR A 97 -15.26 9.76 4.45
N ASP A 98 -16.34 9.93 5.21
CA ASP A 98 -17.69 9.65 4.74
C ASP A 98 -18.34 10.85 4.06
N ASP A 99 -19.62 10.68 3.65
CA ASP A 99 -20.39 11.73 2.97
C ASP A 99 -20.66 12.96 3.84
N ASP A 100 -20.65 12.79 5.16
CA ASP A 100 -20.86 13.87 6.15
C ASP A 100 -19.55 14.49 6.64
N ALA A 101 -18.42 14.18 5.97
CA ALA A 101 -17.08 14.63 6.30
C ALA A 101 -16.55 14.13 7.67
N TYR A 102 -17.12 13.07 8.21
CA TYR A 102 -16.55 12.39 9.38
C TYR A 102 -15.38 11.50 8.97
N ILE A 103 -14.36 11.51 9.80
CA ILE A 103 -13.14 10.74 9.59
C ILE A 103 -13.12 9.56 10.55
N THR A 104 -12.96 8.36 10.01
CA THR A 104 -12.85 7.12 10.79
C THR A 104 -11.58 6.38 10.39
N THR A 105 -10.82 5.90 11.36
CA THR A 105 -9.61 5.11 11.11
C THR A 105 -9.86 3.65 11.47
N TYR A 106 -9.59 2.78 10.51
CA TYR A 106 -9.61 1.33 10.70
C TYR A 106 -8.18 0.81 10.74
N GLN A 107 -7.86 -0.01 11.72
CA GLN A 107 -6.53 -0.59 11.88
C GLN A 107 -6.59 -2.09 11.62
N GLY A 108 -5.72 -2.55 10.74
CA GLY A 108 -5.50 -3.97 10.44
C GLY A 108 -4.02 -4.32 10.49
N ARG A 109 -3.72 -5.56 10.16
CA ARG A 109 -2.35 -6.08 10.14
C ARG A 109 -2.18 -7.06 9.00
N ILE A 110 -0.99 -7.06 8.40
CA ILE A 110 -0.51 -8.12 7.52
C ILE A 110 0.58 -8.88 8.28
N HIS A 111 0.40 -10.19 8.44
CA HIS A 111 1.44 -11.03 9.02
C HIS A 111 2.45 -11.39 7.95
N VAL A 112 3.71 -11.01 8.15
CA VAL A 112 4.79 -11.31 7.21
C VAL A 112 5.67 -12.44 7.77
N VAL A 113 5.74 -13.54 7.03
CA VAL A 113 6.56 -14.68 7.38
C VAL A 113 7.94 -14.53 6.74
N GLY A 114 9.00 -14.65 7.55
CA GLY A 114 10.37 -14.58 7.06
C GLY A 114 10.72 -15.75 6.13
N ARG A 115 11.44 -15.47 5.07
CA ARG A 115 12.05 -16.49 4.20
C ARG A 115 13.35 -15.97 3.58
N GLU A 116 14.11 -16.87 2.97
CA GLU A 116 15.34 -16.48 2.28
C GLU A 116 15.05 -15.61 1.07
N LYS A 117 15.92 -14.64 0.83
CA LYS A 117 15.84 -13.77 -0.34
C LYS A 117 16.06 -14.58 -1.62
N PRO A 118 15.10 -14.55 -2.58
CA PRO A 118 15.31 -15.18 -3.87
C PRO A 118 16.52 -14.59 -4.60
N GLY A 119 17.31 -15.46 -5.26
CA GLY A 119 18.50 -14.99 -5.99
C GLY A 119 18.20 -14.15 -7.21
N ASP A 120 16.99 -14.27 -7.74
CA ASP A 120 16.47 -13.50 -8.87
C ASP A 120 15.59 -12.30 -8.46
N TYR A 121 15.59 -11.97 -7.15
CA TYR A 121 14.82 -10.83 -6.66
C TYR A 121 15.28 -9.53 -7.31
N VAL A 122 14.34 -8.88 -7.96
CA VAL A 122 14.53 -7.56 -8.55
C VAL A 122 13.72 -6.56 -7.72
N ASP A 123 14.42 -5.56 -7.20
CA ASP A 123 13.80 -4.46 -6.46
C ASP A 123 13.18 -3.47 -7.48
N ASP A 124 12.09 -3.90 -8.09
CA ASP A 124 11.33 -3.12 -9.06
C ASP A 124 9.89 -2.98 -8.54
N ASP A 125 9.67 -1.94 -7.78
CA ASP A 125 8.37 -1.65 -7.18
C ASP A 125 7.75 -0.40 -7.84
N PRO A 126 6.76 -0.59 -8.74
CA PRO A 126 6.08 0.53 -9.36
C PRO A 126 5.29 1.38 -8.36
N ASP A 127 4.95 0.83 -7.20
CA ASP A 127 4.21 1.51 -6.14
C ASP A 127 5.13 2.14 -5.09
N ASN A 128 6.44 1.93 -5.20
CA ASN A 128 7.41 2.56 -4.34
C ASN A 128 7.51 4.05 -4.70
N THR A 129 7.32 4.92 -3.73
CA THR A 129 7.37 6.37 -3.90
C THR A 129 8.68 6.83 -4.53
N ALA A 130 9.82 6.23 -4.18
CA ALA A 130 11.12 6.54 -4.78
C ALA A 130 11.17 6.14 -6.27
N ALA A 131 10.56 5.04 -6.66
CA ALA A 131 10.48 4.61 -8.06
C ALA A 131 9.50 5.45 -8.88
N LYS A 132 8.45 5.99 -8.26
CA LYS A 132 7.47 6.87 -8.92
C LYS A 132 8.00 8.26 -9.20
N ILE A 133 9.06 8.69 -8.52
CA ILE A 133 9.47 10.08 -8.54
C ILE A 133 10.23 10.42 -9.81
N MET A 134 11.20 9.62 -10.27
CA MET A 134 12.06 10.07 -11.36
C MET A 134 12.71 8.98 -12.18
N ALA A 135 12.61 9.10 -13.51
CA ALA A 135 13.63 8.64 -14.42
C ALA A 135 14.67 9.76 -14.61
N ILE A 136 15.93 9.43 -14.51
CA ILE A 136 17.03 10.36 -14.79
C ILE A 136 17.53 10.07 -16.19
N SER A 137 17.44 11.07 -17.07
CA SER A 137 17.97 10.98 -18.43
C SER A 137 19.19 11.87 -18.57
N PHE A 138 20.21 11.35 -19.23
CA PHE A 138 21.41 12.11 -19.60
C PHE A 138 21.41 12.32 -21.10
N SER A 139 21.56 13.57 -21.53
CA SER A 139 21.80 13.87 -22.94
C SER A 139 23.25 13.58 -23.33
N ASP A 140 23.49 13.45 -24.62
CA ASP A 140 24.87 13.48 -25.13
C ASP A 140 25.52 14.84 -24.83
N PRO A 141 26.87 14.88 -24.59
CA PRO A 141 27.54 16.14 -24.37
C PRO A 141 27.36 17.07 -25.59
N ASP A 142 27.11 18.35 -25.30
CA ASP A 142 27.08 19.36 -26.35
C ASP A 142 28.50 19.68 -26.84
N SER A 143 28.63 20.66 -27.76
CA SER A 143 29.93 21.08 -28.30
C SER A 143 30.90 21.65 -27.25
N ASP A 144 30.37 22.07 -26.09
CA ASP A 144 31.15 22.60 -24.96
C ASP A 144 31.45 21.52 -23.92
N GLY A 145 30.98 20.28 -24.12
CA GLY A 145 31.14 19.16 -23.20
C GLY A 145 30.13 19.13 -22.07
N ASN A 146 29.07 19.91 -22.12
CA ASN A 146 28.04 19.96 -21.13
C ASN A 146 27.02 18.83 -21.35
N ILE A 147 26.57 18.21 -20.25
CA ILE A 147 25.55 17.17 -20.26
C ILE A 147 24.28 17.76 -19.62
N ILE A 148 23.16 17.62 -20.31
CA ILE A 148 21.85 17.97 -19.75
C ILE A 148 21.30 16.77 -18.98
N VAL A 149 20.98 16.97 -17.70
CA VAL A 149 20.33 15.98 -16.86
C VAL A 149 18.84 16.32 -16.84
N SER A 150 18.02 15.39 -17.31
CA SER A 150 16.56 15.55 -17.31
C SER A 150 15.92 14.60 -16.31
N PHE A 151 14.94 15.11 -15.58
CA PHE A 151 14.15 14.37 -14.63
C PHE A 151 12.72 14.30 -15.13
N SER A 152 12.15 13.10 -15.17
CA SER A 152 10.75 12.93 -15.53
C SER A 152 10.03 12.05 -14.52
N SER A 153 8.75 12.34 -14.29
CA SER A 153 7.89 11.49 -13.48
C SER A 153 7.62 10.18 -14.21
N LEU A 154 7.80 9.06 -13.53
CA LEU A 154 7.48 7.72 -14.04
C LEU A 154 6.03 7.34 -13.79
N GLY A 155 5.30 8.07 -12.98
CA GLY A 155 3.90 7.83 -12.67
C GLY A 155 3.00 8.53 -13.68
N GLY A 156 2.14 7.78 -14.32
CA GLY A 156 1.07 8.34 -15.12
C GLY A 156 -0.04 8.95 -14.27
#